data_b956d40a67d7db46dcabffc8bdd3ddee
#
_entry.id   b956d40a67d7db46dcabffc8bdd3ddee
#
_cell.length_a   1.000
_cell.length_b   1.000
_cell.length_c   1.000
_cell.angle_alpha   90.00
_cell.angle_beta   90.00
_cell.angle_gamma   90.00
#
_symmetry.space_group_name_H-M   'P 1'
#
loop_
_entity.id
_entity.type
_entity.pdbx_description
1 polymer ?
#
loop_
_entity_poly.entity_id
_entity_poly.type
_entity_poly.pdbx_seq_one_letter_code
_entity_poly.pdbx_strand_id
1 'polypeptide(L)'
;MSKDKIITPLVNQLQIGYHQFLFVPGNHEVVRDLRNDVSIGKIKTENGVEDFLGNNDTVPHLQDFLCFQKEYYDLLDVPGLEVKHNGLSITLKMPINGKMVGISLLNTAWMCGFDKGDKGKIMLGLSQINRSWFEIRDCQIKLAISHHHYNFLEENEGKKVREV
;
A
#
# COMPACT_ATOMS: atom_id res chain seq x y z
N MET A 1 -1.34 15.99 -2.85
CA MET A 1 -1.94 16.41 -1.53
C MET A 1 -0.89 17.19 -0.77
N SER A 2 -1.21 18.31 -0.14
CA SER A 2 -0.18 19.11 0.57
C SER A 2 -0.17 18.69 2.04
N LYS A 3 0.99 18.20 2.53
CA LYS A 3 1.24 17.88 3.95
C LYS A 3 0.81 19.04 4.86
N ASP A 4 1.19 20.26 4.49
CA ASP A 4 0.99 21.45 5.33
C ASP A 4 -0.47 21.89 5.42
N LYS A 5 -1.28 21.65 4.38
CA LYS A 5 -2.67 22.10 4.33
C LYS A 5 -3.66 21.18 5.05
N ILE A 6 -3.37 19.89 5.15
CA ILE A 6 -4.31 18.89 5.68
C ILE A 6 -3.71 18.16 6.88
N ILE A 7 -2.52 17.59 6.73
CA ILE A 7 -1.97 16.70 7.75
C ILE A 7 -1.47 17.49 8.97
N THR A 8 -0.74 18.57 8.75
CA THR A 8 -0.23 19.40 9.85
C THR A 8 -1.35 19.93 10.77
N PRO A 9 -2.46 20.49 10.26
CA PRO A 9 -3.59 20.88 11.12
C PRO A 9 -4.18 19.71 11.90
N LEU A 10 -4.33 18.53 11.29
CA LEU A 10 -4.86 17.34 11.97
C LEU A 10 -3.93 16.82 13.05
N VAL A 11 -2.63 16.74 12.78
CA VAL A 11 -1.61 16.35 13.76
C VAL A 11 -1.66 17.26 14.99
N ASN A 12 -1.72 18.58 14.75
CA ASN A 12 -1.77 19.56 15.82
C ASN A 12 -3.08 19.49 16.62
N GLN A 13 -4.21 19.33 15.94
CA GLN A 13 -5.52 19.24 16.61
C GLN A 13 -5.66 17.95 17.43
N LEU A 14 -5.18 16.84 16.91
CA LEU A 14 -5.26 15.53 17.58
C LEU A 14 -4.14 15.31 18.59
N GLN A 15 -3.13 16.18 18.63
CA GLN A 15 -1.94 16.07 19.49
C GLN A 15 -1.20 14.73 19.31
N ILE A 16 -1.07 14.26 18.07
CA ILE A 16 -0.38 13.00 17.72
C ILE A 16 0.84 13.31 16.86
N GLY A 17 1.77 12.33 16.80
CA GLY A 17 2.95 12.45 15.93
C GLY A 17 2.63 12.13 14.47
N TYR A 18 3.40 12.66 13.54
CA TYR A 18 3.27 12.34 12.12
C TYR A 18 3.38 10.84 11.84
N HIS A 19 4.21 10.10 12.56
CA HIS A 19 4.36 8.64 12.43
C HIS A 19 3.10 7.84 12.81
N GLN A 20 2.12 8.47 13.43
CA GLN A 20 0.84 7.87 13.79
C GLN A 20 -0.22 8.02 12.68
N PHE A 21 0.11 8.76 11.61
CA PHE A 21 -0.72 8.78 10.39
C PHE A 21 -0.18 7.76 9.39
N LEU A 22 -1.05 6.84 8.99
CA LEU A 22 -0.73 5.80 8.03
C LEU A 22 -1.57 5.99 6.77
N PHE A 23 -0.93 5.95 5.60
CA PHE A 23 -1.58 6.18 4.32
C PHE A 23 -1.44 4.97 3.42
N VAL A 24 -2.57 4.53 2.88
CA VAL A 24 -2.64 3.57 1.77
C VAL A 24 -3.45 4.20 0.64
N PRO A 25 -3.12 3.94 -0.63
CA PRO A 25 -3.91 4.46 -1.74
C PRO A 25 -5.26 3.77 -1.80
N GLY A 26 -6.31 4.56 -2.07
CA GLY A 26 -7.63 4.08 -2.40
C GLY A 26 -7.94 4.24 -3.90
N ASN A 27 -9.11 3.82 -4.31
CA ASN A 27 -9.55 3.92 -5.70
C ASN A 27 -9.85 5.37 -6.15
N HIS A 28 -9.94 6.32 -5.22
CA HIS A 28 -10.10 7.76 -5.52
C HIS A 28 -8.78 8.48 -5.79
N GLU A 29 -7.65 7.90 -5.43
CA GLU A 29 -6.30 8.37 -5.76
C GLU A 29 -5.88 7.99 -7.18
N VAL A 30 -6.67 7.16 -7.86
CA VAL A 30 -6.42 6.72 -9.24
C VAL A 30 -6.80 7.79 -10.25
N VAL A 31 -5.82 8.30 -10.99
CA VAL A 31 -6.04 9.20 -12.13
C VAL A 31 -6.44 8.36 -13.35
N ARG A 32 -7.74 8.24 -13.61
CA ARG A 32 -8.30 7.30 -14.59
C ARG A 32 -7.77 7.50 -16.01
N ASP A 33 -7.56 8.77 -16.41
CA ASP A 33 -7.04 9.11 -17.76
C ASP A 33 -5.59 8.65 -17.98
N LEU A 34 -4.84 8.41 -16.90
CA LEU A 34 -3.46 7.91 -16.97
C LEU A 34 -3.38 6.38 -16.85
N ARG A 35 -4.50 5.72 -16.62
CA ARG A 35 -4.55 4.26 -16.52
C ARG A 35 -4.28 3.62 -17.87
N ASN A 36 -3.23 2.84 -17.95
CA ASN A 36 -2.94 2.07 -19.16
C ASN A 36 -3.75 0.76 -19.17
N ASP A 37 -4.99 0.84 -19.65
CA ASP A 37 -5.92 -0.29 -19.72
C ASP A 37 -5.38 -1.48 -20.54
N VAL A 38 -4.52 -1.20 -21.51
CA VAL A 38 -3.94 -2.26 -22.34
C VAL A 38 -2.97 -3.13 -21.54
N SER A 39 -2.18 -2.53 -20.66
CA SER A 39 -1.23 -3.27 -19.82
C SER A 39 -1.95 -3.96 -18.65
N ILE A 40 -2.78 -3.23 -17.92
CA ILE A 40 -3.49 -3.75 -16.74
C ILE A 40 -4.62 -4.70 -17.15
N GLY A 41 -5.33 -4.42 -18.23
CA GLY A 41 -6.41 -5.28 -18.74
C GLY A 41 -5.95 -6.65 -19.27
N LYS A 42 -4.65 -6.81 -19.55
CA LYS A 42 -4.03 -8.09 -19.92
C LYS A 42 -3.60 -8.93 -18.74
N ILE A 43 -3.50 -8.32 -17.55
CA ILE A 43 -3.14 -9.02 -16.33
C ILE A 43 -4.38 -9.77 -15.83
N LYS A 44 -4.52 -11.03 -16.24
CA LYS A 44 -5.64 -11.91 -15.86
C LYS A 44 -5.22 -13.10 -15.01
N THR A 45 -3.94 -13.22 -14.73
CA THR A 45 -3.37 -14.34 -13.99
C THR A 45 -2.43 -13.84 -12.92
N GLU A 46 -2.25 -14.64 -11.87
CA GLU A 46 -1.27 -14.34 -10.82
C GLU A 46 0.14 -14.12 -11.37
N ASN A 47 0.58 -14.97 -12.30
CA ASN A 47 1.89 -14.80 -12.94
C ASN A 47 2.00 -13.46 -13.67
N GLY A 48 0.93 -13.03 -14.36
CA GLY A 48 0.90 -11.71 -15.00
C GLY A 48 0.97 -10.55 -14.01
N VAL A 49 0.37 -10.70 -12.82
CA VAL A 49 0.50 -9.74 -11.72
C VAL A 49 1.94 -9.68 -11.23
N GLU A 50 2.55 -10.83 -10.94
CA GLU A 50 3.92 -10.91 -10.44
C GLU A 50 4.94 -10.40 -11.45
N ASP A 51 4.76 -10.70 -12.74
CA ASP A 51 5.59 -10.17 -13.83
C ASP A 51 5.47 -8.64 -13.92
N PHE A 52 4.26 -8.10 -13.78
CA PHE A 52 4.02 -6.66 -13.80
C PHE A 52 4.68 -5.98 -12.60
N LEU A 53 4.45 -6.49 -11.39
CA LEU A 53 5.00 -5.94 -10.15
C LEU A 53 6.53 -6.11 -10.06
N GLY A 54 7.08 -7.16 -10.67
CA GLY A 54 8.52 -7.39 -10.76
C GLY A 54 9.24 -6.40 -11.68
N ASN A 55 8.55 -5.88 -12.70
CA ASN A 55 9.13 -5.00 -13.72
C ASN A 55 8.73 -3.53 -13.57
N ASN A 56 7.76 -3.20 -12.70
CA ASN A 56 7.23 -1.84 -12.55
C ASN A 56 7.12 -1.48 -11.07
N ASP A 57 8.04 -0.65 -10.60
CA ASP A 57 7.99 -0.09 -9.23
C ASP A 57 6.95 1.03 -9.10
N THR A 58 6.45 1.53 -10.22
CA THR A 58 5.49 2.64 -10.26
C THR A 58 4.38 2.39 -11.27
N VAL A 59 3.22 2.94 -10.98
CA VAL A 59 2.05 2.93 -11.87
C VAL A 59 1.64 4.39 -12.14
N PRO A 60 1.64 4.85 -13.41
CA PRO A 60 1.44 6.26 -13.73
C PRO A 60 0.18 6.87 -13.13
N HIS A 61 -0.89 6.12 -13.09
CA HIS A 61 -2.19 6.56 -12.56
C HIS A 61 -2.26 6.68 -11.03
N LEU A 62 -1.22 6.29 -10.31
CA LEU A 62 -1.06 6.49 -8.86
C LEU A 62 0.22 7.27 -8.50
N GLN A 63 0.95 7.76 -9.48
CA GLN A 63 2.27 8.37 -9.29
C GLN A 63 2.25 9.49 -8.26
N ASP A 64 1.30 10.40 -8.33
CA ASP A 64 1.20 11.54 -7.41
C ASP A 64 1.02 11.09 -5.96
N PHE A 65 0.19 10.06 -5.73
CA PHE A 65 0.02 9.50 -4.39
C PHE A 65 1.27 8.77 -3.91
N LEU A 66 1.90 7.97 -4.76
CA LEU A 66 3.12 7.22 -4.40
C LEU A 66 4.29 8.17 -4.09
N CYS A 67 4.45 9.24 -4.86
CA CYS A 67 5.42 10.29 -4.57
C CYS A 67 5.14 10.96 -3.21
N PHE A 68 3.88 11.36 -2.96
CA PHE A 68 3.47 11.92 -1.68
C PHE A 68 3.76 10.95 -0.53
N GLN A 69 3.38 9.68 -0.67
CA GLN A 69 3.57 8.66 0.36
C GLN A 69 5.06 8.45 0.65
N LYS A 70 5.88 8.36 -0.39
CA LYS A 70 7.33 8.23 -0.26
C LYS A 70 7.94 9.42 0.48
N GLU A 71 7.68 10.65 0.01
CA GLU A 71 8.17 11.87 0.64
C GLU A 71 7.74 11.98 2.10
N TYR A 72 6.48 11.60 2.39
CA TYR A 72 5.96 11.63 3.75
C TYR A 72 6.73 10.72 4.69
N TYR A 73 6.94 9.45 4.32
CA TYR A 73 7.62 8.49 5.18
C TYR A 73 9.13 8.71 5.25
N ASP A 74 9.77 9.19 4.18
CA ASP A 74 11.20 9.54 4.18
C ASP A 74 11.53 10.72 5.10
N LEU A 75 10.55 11.58 5.38
CA LEU A 75 10.73 12.74 6.27
C LEU A 75 10.46 12.42 7.75
N LEU A 76 10.05 11.20 8.10
CA LEU A 76 9.81 10.82 9.48
C LEU A 76 11.14 10.58 10.20
N ASP A 77 11.46 11.46 11.14
CA ASP A 77 12.60 11.31 12.05
C ASP A 77 12.07 10.90 13.44
N VAL A 78 11.94 9.59 13.64
CA VAL A 78 11.43 9.01 14.90
C VAL A 78 12.41 7.94 15.38
N PRO A 79 12.92 8.03 16.59
CA PRO A 79 13.86 7.05 17.11
C PRO A 79 13.32 5.61 17.07
N GLY A 80 14.06 4.73 16.41
CA GLY A 80 13.69 3.32 16.26
C GLY A 80 12.64 3.02 15.17
N LEU A 81 12.18 4.02 14.42
CA LEU A 81 11.36 3.81 13.23
C LEU A 81 12.26 3.37 12.06
N GLU A 82 11.94 2.24 11.48
CA GLU A 82 12.49 1.79 10.20
C GLU A 82 11.40 1.86 9.12
N VAL A 83 11.72 2.45 7.98
CA VAL A 83 10.84 2.54 6.82
C VAL A 83 11.49 1.78 5.66
N LYS A 84 10.73 0.91 5.00
CA LYS A 84 11.15 0.19 3.79
C LYS A 84 10.14 0.37 2.68
N HIS A 85 10.62 0.82 1.53
CA HIS A 85 9.84 0.92 0.30
C HIS A 85 10.00 -0.40 -0.50
N ASN A 86 8.91 -1.09 -0.72
CA ASN A 86 8.86 -2.40 -1.37
C ASN A 86 8.07 -2.35 -2.69
N GLY A 87 8.51 -1.50 -3.62
CA GLY A 87 7.76 -1.24 -4.86
C GLY A 87 6.49 -0.45 -4.56
N LEU A 88 5.32 -1.08 -4.70
CA LEU A 88 4.01 -0.42 -4.45
C LEU A 88 3.57 -0.44 -2.99
N SER A 89 4.29 -1.11 -2.10
CA SER A 89 3.99 -1.19 -0.67
C SER A 89 5.07 -0.55 0.18
N ILE A 90 4.72 -0.20 1.41
CA ILE A 90 5.66 0.29 2.40
C ILE A 90 5.53 -0.55 3.67
N THR A 91 6.65 -0.87 4.28
CA THR A 91 6.67 -1.46 5.63
C THR A 91 7.30 -0.51 6.64
N LEU A 92 6.73 -0.49 7.81
CA LEU A 92 7.21 0.26 8.96
C LEU A 92 7.51 -0.71 10.10
N LYS A 93 8.63 -0.52 10.79
CA LYS A 93 8.87 -1.14 12.08
C LYS A 93 9.08 -0.04 13.11
N MET A 94 8.43 -0.15 14.25
CA MET A 94 8.60 0.82 15.32
C MET A 94 8.43 0.19 16.69
N PRO A 95 9.19 0.63 17.69
CA PRO A 95 8.98 0.20 19.05
C PRO A 95 7.76 0.91 19.66
N ILE A 96 6.79 0.15 20.13
CA ILE A 96 5.60 0.66 20.82
C ILE A 96 5.47 -0.09 22.15
N ASN A 97 5.55 0.62 23.27
CA ASN A 97 5.44 0.06 24.63
C ASN A 97 6.35 -1.16 24.84
N GLY A 98 7.60 -1.07 24.40
CA GLY A 98 8.61 -2.13 24.55
C GLY A 98 8.45 -3.34 23.63
N LYS A 99 7.52 -3.30 22.68
CA LYS A 99 7.33 -4.32 21.64
C LYS A 99 7.66 -3.76 20.27
N MET A 100 8.30 -4.56 19.42
CA MET A 100 8.49 -4.20 18.03
C MET A 100 7.20 -4.49 17.26
N VAL A 101 6.63 -3.44 16.66
CA VAL A 101 5.43 -3.51 15.82
C VAL A 101 5.84 -3.33 14.37
N GLY A 102 5.47 -4.29 13.53
CA GLY A 102 5.63 -4.25 12.09
C GLY A 102 4.29 -3.93 11.41
N ILE A 103 4.29 -2.97 10.50
CA ILE A 103 3.09 -2.53 9.78
C ILE A 103 3.36 -2.59 8.29
N SER A 104 2.54 -3.32 7.56
CA SER A 104 2.56 -3.41 6.09
C SER A 104 1.45 -2.54 5.51
N LEU A 105 1.81 -1.54 4.72
CA LEU A 105 0.90 -0.67 3.98
C LEU A 105 0.79 -1.21 2.55
N LEU A 106 -0.27 -1.97 2.29
CA LEU A 106 -0.45 -2.70 1.04
C LEU A 106 -1.28 -1.88 0.05
N ASN A 107 -0.80 -1.80 -1.19
CA ASN A 107 -1.47 -1.07 -2.25
C ASN A 107 -2.43 -2.01 -3.00
N THR A 108 -3.72 -1.88 -2.74
CA THR A 108 -4.80 -2.57 -3.47
C THR A 108 -5.39 -1.72 -4.59
N ALA A 109 -5.00 -0.45 -4.72
CA ALA A 109 -5.55 0.48 -5.70
C ALA A 109 -4.79 0.47 -7.05
N TRP A 110 -3.63 -0.18 -7.14
CA TRP A 110 -2.80 -0.16 -8.35
C TRP A 110 -3.50 -0.75 -9.59
N MET A 111 -4.48 -1.64 -9.39
CA MET A 111 -5.31 -2.20 -10.45
C MET A 111 -6.67 -1.52 -10.60
N CYS A 112 -7.04 -0.55 -9.76
CA CYS A 112 -8.36 0.05 -9.76
C CYS A 112 -8.64 0.92 -11.00
N GLY A 113 -9.92 1.22 -11.21
CA GLY A 113 -10.41 2.09 -12.29
C GLY A 113 -11.12 1.34 -13.42
N PHE A 114 -11.65 0.15 -13.17
CA PHE A 114 -12.49 -0.56 -14.14
C PHE A 114 -13.85 0.12 -14.31
N ASP A 115 -14.32 0.31 -15.55
CA ASP A 115 -15.58 0.99 -15.87
C ASP A 115 -16.80 0.37 -15.17
N LYS A 116 -16.80 -0.95 -14.97
CA LYS A 116 -17.89 -1.69 -14.32
C LYS A 116 -17.62 -1.97 -12.83
N GLY A 117 -16.77 -1.15 -12.19
CA GLY A 117 -16.36 -1.31 -10.80
C GLY A 117 -15.22 -2.33 -10.61
N ASP A 118 -14.56 -2.25 -9.48
CA ASP A 118 -13.31 -2.94 -9.17
C ASP A 118 -13.51 -4.28 -8.43
N LYS A 119 -14.68 -4.48 -7.81
CA LYS A 119 -14.98 -5.66 -7.00
C LYS A 119 -14.83 -6.97 -7.79
N GLY A 120 -14.03 -7.89 -7.26
CA GLY A 120 -13.74 -9.19 -7.86
C GLY A 120 -12.81 -9.16 -9.07
N LYS A 121 -12.14 -8.02 -9.33
CA LYS A 121 -11.26 -7.84 -10.50
C LYS A 121 -9.86 -7.37 -10.14
N ILE A 122 -9.69 -6.77 -8.97
CA ILE A 122 -8.39 -6.27 -8.53
C ILE A 122 -7.59 -7.40 -7.88
N MET A 123 -6.30 -7.31 -8.02
CA MET A 123 -5.36 -8.23 -7.39
C MET A 123 -4.33 -7.41 -6.60
N LEU A 124 -3.97 -7.90 -5.43
CA LEU A 124 -2.95 -7.29 -4.57
C LEU A 124 -1.54 -7.65 -5.06
N GLY A 125 -1.36 -8.90 -5.46
CA GLY A 125 -0.07 -9.50 -5.78
C GLY A 125 0.61 -10.11 -4.56
N LEU A 126 0.92 -11.41 -4.64
CA LEU A 126 1.57 -12.13 -3.54
C LEU A 126 2.96 -11.59 -3.23
N SER A 127 3.66 -11.01 -4.22
CA SER A 127 4.96 -10.37 -4.00
C SER A 127 4.89 -9.21 -3.00
N GLN A 128 3.83 -8.40 -3.01
CA GLN A 128 3.65 -7.35 -1.99
C GLN A 128 3.57 -7.95 -0.58
N ILE A 129 2.78 -9.02 -0.42
CA ILE A 129 2.60 -9.71 0.87
C ILE A 129 3.93 -10.32 1.32
N ASN A 130 4.57 -11.11 0.45
CA ASN A 130 5.79 -11.82 0.79
C ASN A 130 6.95 -10.88 1.14
N ARG A 131 7.16 -9.80 0.37
CA ARG A 131 8.18 -8.79 0.67
C ARG A 131 7.89 -8.11 2.00
N SER A 132 6.65 -7.67 2.20
CA SER A 132 6.23 -7.02 3.44
C SER A 132 6.37 -7.94 4.65
N TRP A 133 5.95 -9.21 4.52
CA TRP A 133 6.10 -10.22 5.56
C TRP A 133 7.57 -10.46 5.92
N PHE A 134 8.42 -10.58 4.91
CA PHE A 134 9.86 -10.77 5.13
C PHE A 134 10.46 -9.65 5.98
N GLU A 135 10.08 -8.40 5.71
CA GLU A 135 10.58 -7.23 6.44
C GLU A 135 10.13 -7.19 7.91
N ILE A 136 8.91 -7.63 8.21
CA ILE A 136 8.34 -7.54 9.57
C ILE A 136 8.28 -8.89 10.30
N ARG A 137 8.91 -9.94 9.76
CA ARG A 137 8.81 -11.31 10.32
C ARG A 137 9.27 -11.46 11.75
N ASP A 138 10.23 -10.62 12.17
CA ASP A 138 10.84 -10.57 13.51
C ASP A 138 10.04 -9.71 14.51
N CYS A 139 9.02 -8.99 14.05
CA CYS A 139 8.18 -8.18 14.92
C CYS A 139 7.23 -9.02 15.77
N GLN A 140 7.01 -8.62 17.05
CA GLN A 140 6.07 -9.30 17.95
C GLN A 140 4.62 -9.05 17.54
N ILE A 141 4.32 -7.86 17.01
CA ILE A 141 3.00 -7.51 16.52
C ILE A 141 3.12 -7.18 15.03
N LYS A 142 2.26 -7.76 14.22
CA LYS A 142 2.25 -7.56 12.78
C LYS A 142 0.86 -7.10 12.34
N LEU A 143 0.82 -6.00 11.61
CA LEU A 143 -0.40 -5.41 11.08
C LEU A 143 -0.29 -5.26 9.56
N ALA A 144 -1.36 -5.55 8.85
CA ALA A 144 -1.49 -5.24 7.43
C ALA A 144 -2.66 -4.27 7.23
N ILE A 145 -2.41 -3.20 6.49
CA ILE A 145 -3.40 -2.16 6.19
C ILE A 145 -3.56 -2.09 4.68
N SER A 146 -4.78 -2.16 4.21
CA SER A 146 -5.15 -1.97 2.80
C SER A 146 -6.47 -1.22 2.70
N HIS A 147 -6.70 -0.51 1.58
CA HIS A 147 -7.95 0.20 1.34
C HIS A 147 -9.12 -0.76 1.06
N HIS A 148 -8.89 -1.74 0.19
CA HIS A 148 -9.93 -2.70 -0.14
C HIS A 148 -9.87 -3.91 0.78
N HIS A 149 -11.05 -4.33 1.23
CA HIS A 149 -11.21 -5.60 1.92
C HIS A 149 -10.93 -6.76 0.94
N TYR A 150 -10.43 -7.89 1.44
CA TYR A 150 -10.07 -9.06 0.62
C TYR A 150 -11.23 -9.58 -0.26
N ASN A 151 -12.50 -9.33 0.09
CA ASN A 151 -13.66 -9.68 -0.74
C ASN A 151 -13.77 -8.82 -2.03
N PHE A 152 -12.97 -7.77 -2.18
CA PHE A 152 -12.85 -6.99 -3.40
C PHE A 152 -11.84 -7.57 -4.37
N LEU A 153 -10.93 -8.41 -3.89
CA LEU A 153 -9.93 -9.07 -4.71
C LEU A 153 -10.58 -10.12 -5.63
N GLU A 154 -9.84 -10.52 -6.65
CA GLU A 154 -10.19 -11.69 -7.46
C GLU A 154 -10.34 -12.91 -6.54
N GLU A 155 -11.26 -13.82 -6.88
CA GLU A 155 -11.74 -14.85 -5.95
C GLU A 155 -10.63 -15.76 -5.41
N ASN A 156 -9.73 -16.22 -6.29
CA ASN A 156 -8.66 -17.15 -5.91
C ASN A 156 -7.60 -16.44 -5.05
N GLU A 157 -7.23 -15.21 -5.41
CA GLU A 157 -6.30 -14.41 -4.62
C GLU A 157 -6.90 -14.05 -3.26
N GLY A 158 -8.18 -13.65 -3.24
CA GLY A 158 -8.87 -13.35 -1.99
C GLY A 158 -8.91 -14.54 -1.01
N LYS A 159 -8.97 -15.78 -1.51
CA LYS A 159 -8.85 -17.00 -0.68
C LYS A 159 -7.43 -17.13 -0.12
N LYS A 160 -6.40 -16.99 -0.95
CA LYS A 160 -4.99 -17.09 -0.53
C LYS A 160 -4.61 -16.04 0.51
N VAL A 161 -5.06 -14.79 0.32
CA VAL A 161 -4.79 -13.69 1.26
C VAL A 161 -5.39 -13.95 2.65
N ARG A 162 -6.48 -14.73 2.75
CA ARG A 162 -7.08 -15.10 4.05
C ARG A 162 -6.29 -16.17 4.81
N GLU A 163 -5.46 -16.94 4.11
CA GLU A 163 -4.72 -18.06 4.66
C GLU A 163 -3.31 -17.68 5.15
N VAL A 164 -2.88 -16.44 4.86
CA VAL A 164 -1.61 -15.85 5.32
C VAL A 164 -1.80 -15.13 6.65
#